data_b22d9bddb578fe3807094f8306f7e2ed
#
_entry.id   b22d9bddb578fe3807094f8306f7e2ed
#
_cell.length_a   1.000
_cell.length_b   1.000
_cell.length_c   1.000
_cell.angle_alpha   90.00
_cell.angle_beta   90.00
_cell.angle_gamma   90.00
#
_symmetry.space_group_name_H-M   'P 1'
#
loop_
_entity.id
_entity.type
_entity.pdbx_description
1 polymer ?
#
loop_
_entity_poly.entity_id
_entity_poly.type
_entity_poly.pdbx_seq_one_letter_code
_entity_poly.pdbx_strand_id
1 'polypeptide(L)'
;MDAKTQAKYEARAKIIKSMAHPTRLFIVDELARTGERCVWELTEMVGVDMSTVSRHLAMLKNVGIIEDEKRGSQVYYSLRCRCATDFFECVESVMKCNAKDQQKLLAS
;
A
#
# COMPACT_ATOMS: atom_id res chain seq x y z
N MET A 1 24.56 13.75 4.11
CA MET A 1 23.76 13.47 5.33
C MET A 1 24.65 12.74 6.33
N ASP A 2 24.52 13.06 7.61
CA ASP A 2 25.20 12.28 8.64
C ASP A 2 24.55 10.90 8.79
N ALA A 3 25.18 9.99 9.54
CA ALA A 3 24.73 8.60 9.68
C ALA A 3 23.32 8.50 10.28
N LYS A 4 23.01 9.34 11.25
CA LYS A 4 21.70 9.36 11.92
C LYS A 4 20.58 9.80 10.96
N THR A 5 20.83 10.86 10.22
CA THR A 5 19.88 11.37 9.21
C THR A 5 19.69 10.36 8.09
N GLN A 6 20.79 9.77 7.61
CA GLN A 6 20.73 8.74 6.58
C GLN A 6 19.85 7.55 7.02
N ALA A 7 20.07 7.04 8.23
CA ALA A 7 19.31 5.92 8.77
C ALA A 7 17.81 6.24 8.87
N LYS A 8 17.47 7.47 9.27
CA LYS A 8 16.08 7.94 9.38
C LYS A 8 15.38 7.92 8.01
N TYR A 9 16.04 8.44 6.99
CA TYR A 9 15.44 8.48 5.64
C TYR A 9 15.42 7.11 4.97
N GLU A 10 16.38 6.25 5.25
CA GLU A 10 16.35 4.85 4.79
C GLU A 10 15.16 4.11 5.38
N ALA A 11 14.87 4.30 6.67
CA ALA A 11 13.72 3.69 7.32
C ALA A 11 12.40 4.16 6.71
N ARG A 12 12.27 5.47 6.44
CA ARG A 12 11.09 6.04 5.77
C ARG A 12 10.92 5.49 4.35
N ALA A 13 12.01 5.47 3.59
CA ALA A 13 12.01 4.98 2.21
C ALA A 13 11.61 3.51 2.15
N LYS A 14 12.05 2.70 3.10
CA LYS A 14 11.71 1.28 3.18
C LYS A 14 10.19 1.07 3.28
N ILE A 15 9.51 1.87 4.11
CA ILE A 15 8.05 1.79 4.27
C ILE A 15 7.34 2.20 2.97
N ILE A 16 7.71 3.35 2.40
CA ILE A 16 7.11 3.85 1.16
C ILE A 16 7.36 2.87 0.01
N LYS A 17 8.56 2.37 -0.10
CA LYS A 17 8.96 1.42 -1.15
C LYS A 17 8.15 0.11 -1.08
N SER A 18 7.81 -0.34 0.13
CA SER A 18 6.99 -1.54 0.30
C SER A 18 5.58 -1.39 -0.25
N MET A 19 5.08 -0.16 -0.34
CA MET A 19 3.75 0.14 -0.91
C MET A 19 3.79 0.46 -2.41
N ALA A 20 4.96 0.67 -2.99
CA ALA A 20 5.12 1.14 -4.37
C ALA A 20 4.91 0.02 -5.40
N HIS A 21 3.73 -0.57 -5.40
CA HIS A 21 3.29 -1.59 -6.34
C HIS A 21 1.77 -1.53 -6.46
N PRO A 22 1.20 -1.59 -7.67
CA PRO A 22 -0.26 -1.46 -7.84
C PRO A 22 -1.09 -2.39 -6.96
N THR A 23 -0.70 -3.66 -6.88
CA THR A 23 -1.41 -4.65 -6.06
C THR A 23 -1.35 -4.30 -4.58
N ARG A 24 -0.21 -3.85 -4.09
CA ARG A 24 -0.04 -3.48 -2.68
C ARG A 24 -0.84 -2.22 -2.32
N LEU A 25 -0.85 -1.24 -3.20
CA LEU A 25 -1.67 -0.02 -3.03
C LEU A 25 -3.15 -0.38 -2.99
N PHE A 26 -3.58 -1.27 -3.88
CA PHE A 26 -4.96 -1.76 -3.89
C PHE A 26 -5.33 -2.46 -2.58
N ILE A 27 -4.46 -3.34 -2.08
CA ILE A 27 -4.68 -4.07 -0.83
C ILE A 27 -4.83 -3.09 0.35
N VAL A 28 -3.91 -2.14 0.46
CA VAL A 28 -3.95 -1.14 1.55
C VAL A 28 -5.25 -0.34 1.49
N ASP A 29 -5.64 0.12 0.31
CA ASP A 29 -6.87 0.88 0.11
C ASP A 29 -8.11 0.04 0.46
N GLU A 30 -8.15 -1.22 0.03
CA GLU A 30 -9.24 -2.15 0.34
C GLU A 30 -9.39 -2.38 1.84
N LEU A 31 -8.28 -2.62 2.55
CA LEU A 31 -8.29 -2.81 4.00
C LEU A 31 -8.72 -1.55 4.75
N ALA A 32 -8.34 -0.37 4.25
CA ALA A 32 -8.80 0.90 4.81
C ALA A 32 -10.31 1.05 4.67
N ARG A 33 -10.85 0.65 3.53
CA ARG A 33 -12.28 0.78 3.21
C ARG A 33 -13.14 -0.21 4.00
N THR A 34 -12.68 -1.44 4.16
CA THR A 34 -13.49 -2.54 4.73
C THR A 34 -13.14 -2.91 6.17
N GLY A 35 -11.95 -2.52 6.64
CA GLY A 35 -11.45 -2.88 7.97
C GLY A 35 -10.60 -4.15 7.97
N GLU A 36 -11.08 -5.22 7.37
CA GLU A 36 -10.33 -6.47 7.28
C GLU A 36 -10.76 -7.31 6.09
N ARG A 37 -9.85 -8.15 5.61
CA ARG A 37 -10.09 -9.15 4.57
C ARG A 37 -9.22 -10.36 4.81
N CYS A 38 -9.74 -11.56 4.50
CA CYS A 38 -8.90 -12.75 4.50
C CYS A 38 -8.12 -12.86 3.17
N VAL A 39 -7.06 -13.67 3.16
CA VAL A 39 -6.20 -13.85 1.99
C VAL A 39 -7.00 -14.35 0.77
N TRP A 40 -7.98 -15.20 1.00
CA TRP A 40 -8.82 -15.75 -0.08
C TRP A 40 -9.61 -14.63 -0.78
N GLU A 41 -10.23 -13.74 -0.01
CA GLU A 41 -10.99 -12.61 -0.55
C GLU A 41 -10.07 -11.68 -1.36
N LEU A 42 -8.90 -11.36 -0.83
CA LEU A 42 -7.93 -10.51 -1.52
C LEU A 42 -7.43 -11.16 -2.81
N THR A 43 -7.21 -12.46 -2.80
CA THR A 43 -6.79 -13.21 -3.98
C THR A 43 -7.85 -13.13 -5.09
N GLU A 44 -9.12 -13.30 -4.73
CA GLU A 44 -10.24 -13.18 -5.67
C GLU A 44 -10.30 -11.76 -6.27
N MET A 45 -10.13 -10.74 -5.44
CA MET A 45 -10.21 -9.35 -5.88
C MET A 45 -9.05 -8.94 -6.78
N VAL A 46 -7.84 -9.41 -6.47
CA VAL A 46 -6.64 -9.08 -7.22
C VAL A 46 -6.57 -9.85 -8.54
N GLY A 47 -7.05 -11.09 -8.55
CA GLY A 47 -7.10 -11.89 -9.77
C GLY A 47 -5.80 -12.55 -10.17
N VAL A 48 -4.88 -12.76 -9.21
CA VAL A 48 -3.65 -13.54 -9.41
C VAL A 48 -3.63 -14.70 -8.43
N ASP A 49 -2.60 -15.54 -8.49
CA ASP A 49 -2.52 -16.71 -7.60
C ASP A 49 -2.30 -16.30 -6.13
N MET A 50 -2.76 -17.15 -5.23
CA MET A 50 -2.68 -16.92 -3.78
C MET A 50 -1.25 -16.74 -3.29
N SER A 51 -0.29 -17.47 -3.84
CA SER A 51 1.12 -17.34 -3.43
C SER A 51 1.69 -15.97 -3.75
N THR A 52 1.29 -15.37 -4.88
CA THR A 52 1.68 -14.02 -5.25
C THR A 52 1.08 -13.00 -4.30
N VAL A 53 -0.23 -13.11 -4.00
CA VAL A 53 -0.90 -12.22 -3.04
C VAL A 53 -0.27 -12.35 -1.66
N SER A 54 0.03 -13.57 -1.22
CA SER A 54 0.69 -13.82 0.08
C SER A 54 2.06 -13.14 0.17
N ARG A 55 2.83 -13.10 -0.91
CA ARG A 55 4.11 -12.38 -0.95
C ARG A 55 3.91 -10.87 -0.80
N HIS A 56 2.92 -10.29 -1.47
CA HIS A 56 2.60 -8.88 -1.30
C HIS A 56 2.19 -8.56 0.13
N LEU A 57 1.37 -9.41 0.73
CA LEU A 57 0.95 -9.26 2.13
C LEU A 57 2.14 -9.36 3.09
N ALA A 58 3.07 -10.30 2.84
CA ALA A 58 4.27 -10.45 3.66
C ALA A 58 5.15 -9.18 3.61
N MET A 59 5.29 -8.57 2.44
CA MET A 59 6.07 -7.32 2.29
C MET A 59 5.45 -6.18 3.09
N LEU A 60 4.14 -6.02 3.04
CA LEU A 60 3.42 -4.99 3.80
C LEU A 60 3.47 -5.25 5.31
N LYS A 61 3.35 -6.50 5.71
CA LYS A 61 3.42 -6.91 7.10
C LYS A 61 4.82 -6.67 7.69
N ASN A 62 5.86 -7.01 6.93
CA ASN A 62 7.25 -6.89 7.39
C ASN A 62 7.64 -5.46 7.75
N VAL A 63 7.04 -4.46 7.12
CA VAL A 63 7.32 -3.05 7.43
C VAL A 63 6.28 -2.45 8.39
N GLY A 64 5.34 -3.24 8.86
CA GLY A 64 4.38 -2.82 9.88
C GLY A 64 3.17 -2.04 9.39
N ILE A 65 2.86 -2.07 8.10
CA ILE A 65 1.69 -1.40 7.53
C ILE A 65 0.43 -2.19 7.85
N ILE A 66 0.49 -3.51 7.76
CA ILE A 66 -0.63 -4.41 8.04
C ILE A 66 -0.25 -5.40 9.13
N GLU A 67 -1.26 -5.97 9.74
CA GLU A 67 -1.13 -7.06 10.69
C GLU A 67 -2.11 -8.16 10.31
N ASP A 68 -1.90 -9.34 10.85
CA ASP A 68 -2.73 -10.51 10.56
C ASP A 68 -3.20 -11.19 11.83
N GLU A 69 -4.29 -11.95 11.69
CA GLU A 69 -4.87 -12.73 12.76
C GLU A 69 -5.41 -14.03 12.18
N LYS A 70 -4.97 -15.14 12.72
CA LYS A 70 -5.47 -16.46 12.31
C LYS A 70 -6.78 -16.75 13.04
N ARG A 71 -7.83 -17.08 12.28
CA ARG A 71 -9.15 -17.47 12.79
C ARG A 71 -9.55 -18.79 12.11
N GLY A 72 -9.41 -19.89 12.84
CA GLY A 72 -9.63 -21.21 12.27
C GLY A 72 -8.63 -21.51 11.14
N SER A 73 -9.12 -21.83 9.94
CA SER A 73 -8.33 -22.10 8.76
C SER A 73 -8.02 -20.85 7.94
N GLN A 74 -8.53 -19.68 8.33
CA GLN A 74 -8.37 -18.44 7.60
C GLN A 74 -7.41 -17.49 8.32
N VAL A 75 -6.70 -16.66 7.52
CA VAL A 75 -5.89 -15.56 8.03
C VAL A 75 -6.52 -14.26 7.57
N TYR A 76 -6.84 -13.38 8.52
CA TYR A 76 -7.43 -12.08 8.26
C TYR A 76 -6.37 -10.99 8.40
N TYR A 77 -6.39 -10.05 7.47
CA TYR A 77 -5.47 -8.92 7.43
C TYR A 77 -6.21 -7.62 7.68
N SER A 78 -5.57 -6.71 8.39
CA SER A 78 -6.09 -5.37 8.66
C SER A 78 -4.94 -4.36 8.69
N LEU A 79 -5.25 -3.08 8.56
CA LEU A 79 -4.24 -2.04 8.69
C LEU A 79 -3.82 -1.91 10.15
N ARG A 80 -2.52 -1.94 10.38
CA ARG A 80 -1.95 -1.65 11.70
C ARG A 80 -1.97 -0.14 11.97
N CYS A 81 -1.73 0.67 10.93
CA CYS A 81 -1.78 2.13 10.97
C CYS A 81 -2.83 2.62 10.00
N ARG A 82 -3.94 3.17 10.50
CA ARG A 82 -5.03 3.68 9.66
C ARG A 82 -4.63 4.87 8.81
N CYS A 83 -3.59 5.61 9.23
CA CYS A 83 -3.07 6.75 8.48
C CYS A 83 -2.30 6.36 7.21
N ALA A 84 -2.12 5.07 6.94
CA ALA A 84 -1.39 4.60 5.76
C ALA A 84 -1.97 5.12 4.43
N THR A 85 -3.27 5.43 4.39
CA THR A 85 -3.93 5.97 3.20
C THR A 85 -3.89 7.49 3.08
N ASP A 86 -3.46 8.19 4.11
CA ASP A 86 -3.43 9.67 4.10
C ASP A 86 -2.54 10.19 2.99
N PHE A 87 -1.44 9.49 2.70
CA PHE A 87 -0.54 9.91 1.66
C PHE A 87 -1.10 9.65 0.25
N PHE A 88 -2.14 8.85 0.10
CA PHE A 88 -2.82 8.63 -1.19
C PHE A 88 -3.45 9.92 -1.71
N GLU A 89 -3.96 10.78 -0.84
CA GLU A 89 -4.50 12.07 -1.22
C GLU A 89 -3.43 12.97 -1.83
N CYS A 90 -2.22 12.94 -1.27
CA CYS A 90 -1.08 13.66 -1.82
C CYS A 90 -0.72 13.16 -3.21
N VAL A 91 -0.68 11.85 -3.40
CA VAL A 91 -0.41 11.22 -4.71
C VAL A 91 -1.48 11.61 -5.72
N GLU A 92 -2.77 11.55 -5.32
CA GLU A 92 -3.88 11.98 -6.16
C GLU A 92 -3.74 13.44 -6.59
N SER A 93 -3.33 14.32 -5.66
CA SER A 93 -3.09 15.73 -5.96
C SER A 93 -1.98 15.92 -7.00
N VAL A 94 -0.90 15.15 -6.90
CA VAL A 94 0.18 15.17 -7.91
C VAL A 94 -0.35 14.73 -9.27
N MET A 95 -1.14 13.66 -9.32
CA MET A 95 -1.74 13.17 -10.55
C MET A 95 -2.63 14.23 -11.20
N LYS A 96 -3.43 14.94 -10.41
CA LYS A 96 -4.29 16.04 -10.88
C LYS A 96 -3.47 17.21 -11.42
N CYS A 97 -2.38 17.59 -10.75
CA CYS A 97 -1.47 18.62 -11.23
C CYS A 97 -0.84 18.22 -12.56
N ASN A 98 -0.39 16.96 -12.68
CA ASN A 98 0.17 16.44 -13.92
C ASN A 98 -0.84 16.47 -15.07
N ALA A 99 -2.08 16.11 -14.81
CA ALA A 99 -3.15 16.17 -15.81
C ALA A 99 -3.41 17.59 -16.29
N LYS A 100 -3.42 18.58 -15.39
CA LYS A 100 -3.56 20.01 -15.72
C LYS A 100 -2.41 20.51 -16.58
N ASP A 101 -1.18 20.14 -16.22
CA ASP A 101 0.01 20.53 -16.99
C ASP A 101 -0.04 19.95 -18.39
N GLN A 102 -0.46 18.73 -18.54
CA GLN A 102 -0.63 18.07 -19.83
C GLN A 102 -1.71 18.74 -20.69
N GLN A 103 -2.81 19.15 -20.06
CA GLN A 103 -3.86 19.92 -20.74
C GLN A 103 -3.32 21.26 -21.26
N LYS A 104 -2.52 21.96 -20.47
CA LYS A 104 -1.89 23.23 -20.88
C LYS A 104 -0.97 23.02 -22.09
N LEU A 105 -0.20 21.94 -22.10
CA LEU A 105 0.66 21.60 -23.23
C LEU A 105 -0.14 21.36 -24.51
N LEU A 106 -1.27 20.66 -24.39
CA LEU A 106 -2.15 20.38 -25.52
C LEU A 106 -2.89 21.61 -26.02
N ALA A 107 -3.13 22.60 -25.15
CA ALA A 107 -3.84 23.82 -25.48
C ALA A 107 -2.94 24.90 -26.14
N SER A 108 -1.63 24.78 -26.01
CA SER A 108 -0.69 25.76 -26.52
C SER A 108 -0.25 25.50 -28.01
#